data_05edf8351c9bd47f53e17a39f64f1b7d
#
_entry.id   05edf8351c9bd47f53e17a39f64f1b7d
#
_cell.length_a   1.000
_cell.length_b   1.000
_cell.length_c   1.000
_cell.angle_alpha   90.00
_cell.angle_beta   90.00
_cell.angle_gamma   90.00
#
_symmetry.space_group_name_H-M   'P 1'
#
loop_
_entity.id
_entity.type
_entity.pdbx_description
1 polymer ?
#
loop_
_entity_poly.entity_id
_entity_poly.type
_entity_poly.pdbx_seq_one_letter_code
_entity_poly.pdbx_strand_id
1 'polypeptide(L)'
;MKTIINPSVLERLPELTAQFAAGQPNHVVLDNFLNEEVANALHQHFPSVDSLKVKRKSLNENKVEDYHFERWDPIFTEVRNAIRSSEFGNWISTLTGIDNLQTPDDALGSGLHQGGQGSFVDVHIDVNFDPKLKLWRRVNLLVYLNRHWDEAWGGHLEIWDPQMTKVLHRVAPMHNRAIIFLTDEDSPHGYKAISIPEGESRKSFYAYYFTEVSDGFKYSDSKFIARPDDSLARRTATSVKEWTKIRAKRVLNALGVKMLDFQDKNRF
;
A
#
# COMPACT_ATOMS: atom_id res chain seq x y z
N MET A 1 7.04 -20.81 2.48
CA MET A 1 7.56 -19.59 1.87
C MET A 1 8.24 -19.84 0.53
N LYS A 2 9.25 -20.68 0.42
CA LYS A 2 10.04 -20.92 -0.82
C LYS A 2 9.26 -21.38 -2.06
N THR A 3 8.06 -21.91 -1.90
CA THR A 3 7.18 -22.27 -3.03
C THR A 3 6.40 -21.07 -3.59
N ILE A 4 6.30 -19.99 -2.85
CA ILE A 4 5.56 -18.78 -3.21
C ILE A 4 6.50 -17.62 -3.57
N ILE A 5 7.46 -17.33 -2.69
CA ILE A 5 8.46 -16.29 -2.92
C ILE A 5 9.63 -16.88 -3.71
N ASN A 6 10.13 -16.18 -4.69
CA ASN A 6 11.27 -16.61 -5.49
C ASN A 6 12.50 -16.82 -4.59
N PRO A 7 13.10 -18.02 -4.59
CA PRO A 7 14.26 -18.31 -3.74
C PRO A 7 15.43 -17.33 -3.98
N SER A 8 15.65 -16.90 -5.22
CA SER A 8 16.73 -15.95 -5.52
C SER A 8 16.57 -14.59 -4.83
N VAL A 9 15.31 -14.17 -4.56
CA VAL A 9 15.03 -12.96 -3.77
C VAL A 9 15.41 -13.20 -2.31
N LEU A 10 15.07 -14.36 -1.77
CA LEU A 10 15.35 -14.69 -0.37
C LEU A 10 16.86 -14.80 -0.09
N GLU A 11 17.62 -15.33 -1.04
CA GLU A 11 19.07 -15.51 -0.94
C GLU A 11 19.84 -14.18 -1.00
N ARG A 12 19.25 -13.15 -1.61
CA ARG A 12 19.84 -11.80 -1.72
C ARG A 12 19.60 -10.91 -0.50
N LEU A 13 19.12 -11.43 0.61
CA LEU A 13 18.75 -10.65 1.79
C LEU A 13 19.82 -9.63 2.23
N PRO A 14 21.13 -9.96 2.31
CA PRO A 14 22.15 -8.99 2.73
C PRO A 14 22.28 -7.80 1.77
N GLU A 15 22.23 -8.06 0.46
CA GLU A 15 22.25 -7.03 -0.59
C GLU A 15 21.01 -6.13 -0.49
N LEU A 16 19.83 -6.75 -0.38
CA LEU A 16 18.55 -6.07 -0.31
C LEU A 16 18.42 -5.21 0.97
N THR A 17 18.96 -5.69 2.09
CA THR A 17 19.06 -4.91 3.34
C THR A 17 19.87 -3.65 3.14
N ALA A 18 21.02 -3.75 2.46
CA ALA A 18 21.84 -2.58 2.15
C ALA A 18 21.12 -1.59 1.21
N GLN A 19 20.44 -2.11 0.18
CA GLN A 19 19.63 -1.29 -0.74
C GLN A 19 18.49 -0.59 -0.01
N PHE A 20 17.76 -1.30 0.86
CA PHE A 20 16.67 -0.73 1.64
C PHE A 20 17.17 0.42 2.53
N ALA A 21 18.26 0.21 3.25
CA ALA A 21 18.85 1.21 4.13
C ALA A 21 19.38 2.44 3.39
N ALA A 22 19.84 2.28 2.14
CA ALA A 22 20.32 3.37 1.30
C ALA A 22 19.19 4.18 0.64
N GLY A 23 17.96 3.64 0.58
CA GLY A 23 16.79 4.32 0.02
C GLY A 23 16.39 5.55 0.85
N GLN A 24 15.87 6.58 0.19
CA GLN A 24 15.35 7.79 0.84
C GLN A 24 13.97 8.12 0.23
N PRO A 25 12.86 7.94 0.99
CA PRO A 25 12.77 7.18 2.25
C PRO A 25 13.22 5.71 2.07
N ASN A 26 13.47 5.01 3.16
CA ASN A 26 13.93 3.61 3.10
C ASN A 26 12.95 2.75 2.29
N HIS A 27 13.44 2.19 1.21
CA HIS A 27 12.68 1.31 0.32
C HIS A 27 13.61 0.41 -0.50
N VAL A 28 13.03 -0.65 -1.08
CA VAL A 28 13.67 -1.50 -2.07
C VAL A 28 12.66 -1.95 -3.12
N VAL A 29 13.08 -1.99 -4.37
CA VAL A 29 12.28 -2.52 -5.50
C VAL A 29 12.85 -3.87 -5.91
N LEU A 30 11.98 -4.86 -6.07
CA LEU A 30 12.33 -6.25 -6.31
C LEU A 30 11.61 -6.74 -7.56
N ASP A 31 12.32 -7.04 -8.62
CA ASP A 31 11.78 -7.74 -9.77
C ASP A 31 11.77 -9.26 -9.54
N ASN A 32 10.82 -9.96 -10.15
CA ASN A 32 10.63 -11.41 -10.00
C ASN A 32 10.46 -11.83 -8.52
N PHE A 33 9.66 -11.09 -7.78
CA PHE A 33 9.47 -11.27 -6.34
C PHE A 33 8.85 -12.62 -5.98
N LEU A 34 7.79 -13.01 -6.68
CA LEU A 34 7.15 -14.31 -6.54
C LEU A 34 7.78 -15.32 -7.51
N ASN A 35 7.63 -16.61 -7.23
CA ASN A 35 7.84 -17.62 -8.26
C ASN A 35 6.99 -17.28 -9.48
N GLU A 36 7.54 -17.46 -10.67
CA GLU A 36 6.89 -17.04 -11.92
C GLU A 36 5.51 -17.68 -12.13
N GLU A 37 5.39 -18.97 -11.81
CA GLU A 37 4.12 -19.70 -11.88
C GLU A 37 3.06 -19.09 -10.96
N VAL A 38 3.44 -18.70 -9.75
CA VAL A 38 2.57 -18.04 -8.76
C VAL A 38 2.14 -16.66 -9.27
N ALA A 39 3.07 -15.86 -9.75
CA ALA A 39 2.77 -14.54 -10.28
C ALA A 39 1.84 -14.61 -11.50
N ASN A 40 2.06 -15.59 -12.38
CA ASN A 40 1.22 -15.85 -13.53
C ASN A 40 -0.18 -16.29 -13.14
N ALA A 41 -0.32 -17.18 -12.16
CA ALA A 41 -1.61 -17.63 -11.63
C ALA A 41 -2.39 -16.47 -11.01
N LEU A 42 -1.74 -15.64 -10.16
CA LEU A 42 -2.36 -14.45 -9.60
C LEU A 42 -2.85 -13.48 -10.68
N HIS A 43 -2.04 -13.24 -11.72
CA HIS A 43 -2.45 -12.38 -12.83
C HIS A 43 -3.65 -12.94 -13.58
N GLN A 44 -3.64 -14.23 -13.89
CA GLN A 44 -4.68 -14.92 -14.65
C GLN A 44 -6.03 -14.93 -13.91
N HIS A 45 -5.98 -15.18 -12.60
CA HIS A 45 -7.17 -15.28 -11.75
C HIS A 45 -7.52 -13.96 -11.04
N PHE A 46 -6.82 -12.85 -11.40
CA PHE A 46 -7.13 -11.56 -10.77
C PHE A 46 -8.58 -11.16 -11.08
N PRO A 47 -9.39 -10.84 -10.05
CA PRO A 47 -10.79 -10.50 -10.26
C PRO A 47 -10.95 -9.27 -11.14
N SER A 48 -12.10 -9.13 -11.80
CA SER A 48 -12.41 -7.92 -12.57
C SER A 48 -12.62 -6.71 -11.66
N VAL A 49 -12.40 -5.50 -12.17
CA VAL A 49 -12.59 -4.24 -11.43
C VAL A 49 -13.98 -4.17 -10.77
N ASP A 50 -15.02 -4.62 -11.48
CA ASP A 50 -16.41 -4.52 -11.00
C ASP A 50 -16.76 -5.55 -9.92
N SER A 51 -15.98 -6.63 -9.81
CA SER A 51 -16.22 -7.69 -8.82
C SER A 51 -15.64 -7.39 -7.45
N LEU A 52 -14.67 -6.46 -7.34
CA LEU A 52 -14.14 -6.04 -6.06
C LEU A 52 -15.16 -5.19 -5.28
N LYS A 53 -15.28 -5.46 -3.97
CA LYS A 53 -16.40 -4.97 -3.16
C LYS A 53 -16.22 -3.56 -2.62
N VAL A 54 -14.99 -3.16 -2.31
CA VAL A 54 -14.73 -1.87 -1.67
C VAL A 54 -14.40 -0.84 -2.73
N LYS A 55 -15.33 0.06 -3.00
CA LYS A 55 -15.13 1.16 -3.94
C LYS A 55 -14.68 2.41 -3.19
N ARG A 56 -13.46 2.86 -3.47
CA ARG A 56 -12.90 4.10 -2.94
C ARG A 56 -13.01 5.20 -4.01
N LYS A 57 -14.03 6.05 -3.89
CA LYS A 57 -14.24 7.17 -4.82
C LYS A 57 -14.41 8.45 -4.04
N SER A 58 -13.48 9.36 -4.16
CA SER A 58 -13.46 10.66 -3.49
C SER A 58 -12.72 11.71 -4.33
N LEU A 59 -12.56 12.92 -3.80
CA LEU A 59 -11.72 13.95 -4.41
C LEU A 59 -10.27 13.46 -4.63
N ASN A 60 -9.75 12.62 -3.73
CA ASN A 60 -8.33 12.27 -3.66
C ASN A 60 -8.02 10.82 -4.04
N GLU A 61 -9.02 10.01 -4.34
CA GLU A 61 -8.81 8.62 -4.75
C GLU A 61 -9.97 8.11 -5.63
N ASN A 62 -9.64 7.25 -6.57
CA ASN A 62 -10.55 6.48 -7.38
C ASN A 62 -9.94 5.10 -7.62
N LYS A 63 -10.31 4.11 -6.80
CA LYS A 63 -9.80 2.74 -6.85
C LYS A 63 -10.79 1.76 -6.27
N VAL A 64 -10.54 0.48 -6.47
CA VAL A 64 -11.30 -0.60 -5.83
C VAL A 64 -10.36 -1.52 -5.05
N GLU A 65 -10.88 -2.12 -3.99
CA GLU A 65 -10.13 -3.02 -3.09
C GLU A 65 -10.98 -4.24 -2.73
N ASP A 66 -10.32 -5.33 -2.38
CA ASP A 66 -10.95 -6.45 -1.72
C ASP A 66 -9.93 -7.15 -0.80
N TYR A 67 -10.36 -7.60 0.35
CA TYR A 67 -9.55 -8.33 1.33
C TYR A 67 -10.17 -9.67 1.75
N HIS A 68 -11.23 -10.08 1.06
CA HIS A 68 -11.92 -11.35 1.25
C HIS A 68 -11.36 -12.40 0.29
N PHE A 69 -10.15 -12.87 0.57
CA PHE A 69 -9.41 -13.80 -0.28
C PHE A 69 -10.14 -15.14 -0.51
N GLU A 70 -10.98 -15.54 0.44
CA GLU A 70 -11.77 -16.75 0.34
C GLU A 70 -12.82 -16.77 -0.80
N ARG A 71 -13.05 -15.61 -1.41
CA ARG A 71 -13.97 -15.46 -2.56
C ARG A 71 -13.29 -15.71 -3.89
N TRP A 72 -11.96 -15.73 -3.90
CA TRP A 72 -11.16 -15.76 -5.11
C TRP A 72 -10.43 -17.09 -5.25
N ASP A 73 -9.69 -17.24 -6.32
CA ASP A 73 -8.87 -18.43 -6.54
C ASP A 73 -7.99 -18.72 -5.32
N PRO A 74 -7.83 -20.00 -4.91
CA PRO A 74 -7.03 -20.39 -3.74
C PRO A 74 -5.61 -19.81 -3.71
N ILE A 75 -5.02 -19.54 -4.89
CA ILE A 75 -3.67 -18.97 -4.99
C ILE A 75 -3.52 -17.66 -4.22
N PHE A 76 -4.58 -16.82 -4.15
CA PHE A 76 -4.56 -15.58 -3.38
C PHE A 76 -4.42 -15.84 -1.87
N THR A 77 -5.11 -16.85 -1.38
CA THR A 77 -5.02 -17.28 0.03
C THR A 77 -3.64 -17.88 0.33
N GLU A 78 -3.08 -18.67 -0.59
CA GLU A 78 -1.74 -19.25 -0.45
C GLU A 78 -0.67 -18.16 -0.37
N VAL A 79 -0.71 -17.17 -1.25
CA VAL A 79 0.21 -16.02 -1.22
C VAL A 79 0.04 -15.22 0.06
N ARG A 80 -1.20 -14.93 0.46
CA ARG A 80 -1.50 -14.26 1.73
C ARG A 80 -0.87 -15.00 2.92
N ASN A 81 -1.06 -16.31 2.99
CA ASN A 81 -0.52 -17.13 4.08
C ASN A 81 1.02 -17.12 4.09
N ALA A 82 1.65 -17.18 2.91
CA ALA A 82 3.11 -17.12 2.80
C ALA A 82 3.68 -15.79 3.32
N ILE A 83 3.14 -14.65 2.89
CA ILE A 83 3.61 -13.31 3.31
C ILE A 83 3.27 -12.98 4.77
N ARG A 84 2.30 -13.68 5.36
CA ARG A 84 1.92 -13.56 6.78
C ARG A 84 2.64 -14.55 7.68
N SER A 85 3.36 -15.51 7.11
CA SER A 85 4.10 -16.49 7.89
C SER A 85 5.17 -15.81 8.74
N SER A 86 5.45 -16.41 9.91
CA SER A 86 6.55 -15.95 10.77
C SER A 86 7.90 -15.99 10.05
N GLU A 87 8.08 -16.96 9.13
CA GLU A 87 9.28 -17.08 8.31
C GLU A 87 9.48 -15.83 7.44
N PHE A 88 8.43 -15.36 6.76
CA PHE A 88 8.50 -14.15 5.95
C PHE A 88 8.53 -12.87 6.81
N GLY A 89 7.84 -12.86 7.95
CA GLY A 89 7.92 -11.78 8.95
C GLY A 89 9.36 -11.57 9.45
N ASN A 90 10.09 -12.65 9.74
CA ASN A 90 11.49 -12.59 10.12
C ASN A 90 12.39 -12.09 8.97
N TRP A 91 12.10 -12.53 7.73
CA TRP A 91 12.83 -12.05 6.55
C TRP A 91 12.64 -10.54 6.35
N ILE A 92 11.41 -10.03 6.43
CA ILE A 92 11.09 -8.58 6.35
C ILE A 92 11.74 -7.82 7.52
N SER A 93 11.72 -8.38 8.72
CA SER A 93 12.37 -7.76 9.90
C SER A 93 13.87 -7.59 9.67
N THR A 94 14.54 -8.62 9.15
CA THR A 94 15.97 -8.53 8.82
C THR A 94 16.23 -7.52 7.69
N LEU A 95 15.40 -7.54 6.63
CA LEU A 95 15.49 -6.62 5.51
C LEU A 95 15.41 -5.16 5.95
N THR A 96 14.49 -4.85 6.86
CA THR A 96 14.17 -3.47 7.25
C THR A 96 14.92 -3.00 8.49
N GLY A 97 15.53 -3.91 9.25
CA GLY A 97 16.11 -3.60 10.56
C GLY A 97 15.07 -3.31 11.64
N ILE A 98 13.81 -3.71 11.43
CA ILE A 98 12.71 -3.53 12.38
C ILE A 98 12.30 -4.89 12.91
N ASP A 99 12.50 -5.11 14.20
CA ASP A 99 12.20 -6.38 14.83
C ASP A 99 10.69 -6.65 14.96
N ASN A 100 10.34 -7.93 14.99
CA ASN A 100 9.00 -8.42 15.30
C ASN A 100 7.89 -7.91 14.37
N LEU A 101 8.19 -7.71 13.08
CA LEU A 101 7.19 -7.35 12.08
C LEU A 101 6.21 -8.50 11.86
N GLN A 102 4.93 -8.17 11.92
CA GLN A 102 3.82 -9.10 11.71
C GLN A 102 2.72 -8.48 10.85
N THR A 103 1.98 -9.32 10.14
CA THR A 103 0.83 -8.88 9.33
C THR A 103 -0.45 -9.40 9.98
N PRO A 104 -1.40 -8.51 10.37
CA PRO A 104 -2.68 -8.91 10.95
C PRO A 104 -3.52 -9.82 10.06
N ASP A 105 -4.45 -10.54 10.67
CA ASP A 105 -5.33 -11.50 10.01
C ASP A 105 -6.59 -10.85 9.39
N ASP A 106 -6.72 -9.55 9.51
CA ASP A 106 -7.88 -8.82 9.05
C ASP A 106 -7.60 -8.01 7.77
N ALA A 107 -8.58 -7.22 7.37
CA ALA A 107 -8.55 -6.33 6.21
C ALA A 107 -7.41 -5.29 6.24
N LEU A 108 -6.83 -5.03 7.41
CA LEU A 108 -5.70 -4.10 7.54
C LEU A 108 -4.36 -4.78 7.23
N GLY A 109 -4.31 -6.11 7.27
CA GLY A 109 -3.09 -6.85 7.02
C GLY A 109 -2.74 -6.93 5.55
N SER A 110 -3.69 -7.29 4.68
CA SER A 110 -3.43 -7.49 3.25
C SER A 110 -4.71 -7.44 2.41
N GLY A 111 -4.56 -7.19 1.11
CA GLY A 111 -5.69 -7.13 0.19
C GLY A 111 -5.28 -7.03 -1.28
N LEU A 112 -6.29 -7.02 -2.12
CA LEU A 112 -6.18 -6.72 -3.53
C LEU A 112 -6.54 -5.26 -3.78
N HIS A 113 -5.78 -4.61 -4.65
CA HIS A 113 -6.02 -3.25 -5.06
C HIS A 113 -6.02 -3.19 -6.59
N GLN A 114 -7.05 -2.58 -7.17
CA GLN A 114 -7.20 -2.49 -8.61
C GLN A 114 -7.74 -1.13 -9.02
N GLY A 115 -7.35 -0.69 -10.21
CA GLY A 115 -7.86 0.52 -10.82
C GLY A 115 -8.00 0.38 -12.32
N GLY A 116 -9.18 0.71 -12.85
CA GLY A 116 -9.43 0.85 -14.29
C GLY A 116 -9.08 2.25 -14.80
N GLN A 117 -9.53 2.57 -16.01
CA GLN A 117 -9.34 3.88 -16.63
C GLN A 117 -9.69 5.02 -15.69
N GLY A 118 -8.81 6.01 -15.55
CA GLY A 118 -8.98 7.18 -14.70
C GLY A 118 -8.81 6.89 -13.20
N SER A 119 -8.34 5.71 -12.81
CA SER A 119 -8.01 5.40 -11.42
C SER A 119 -6.79 6.19 -10.95
N PHE A 120 -6.83 6.66 -9.71
CA PHE A 120 -5.72 7.39 -9.06
C PHE A 120 -5.80 7.27 -7.55
N VAL A 121 -4.68 7.53 -6.91
CA VAL A 121 -4.61 7.83 -5.47
C VAL A 121 -3.68 9.03 -5.33
N ASP A 122 -4.21 10.15 -4.86
CA ASP A 122 -3.40 11.33 -4.59
C ASP A 122 -2.29 11.02 -3.59
N VAL A 123 -1.25 11.82 -3.61
CA VAL A 123 -0.17 11.66 -2.64
C VAL A 123 -0.75 11.73 -1.23
N HIS A 124 -0.38 10.79 -0.41
CA HIS A 124 -0.85 10.67 0.96
C HIS A 124 0.22 10.07 1.87
N ILE A 125 0.04 10.32 3.14
CA ILE A 125 0.70 9.60 4.22
C ILE A 125 -0.33 8.62 4.78
N ASP A 126 0.08 7.38 4.98
CA ASP A 126 -0.79 6.36 5.57
C ASP A 126 -1.05 6.60 7.07
N VAL A 127 -2.20 6.15 7.55
CA VAL A 127 -2.40 6.03 8.99
C VAL A 127 -1.41 5.01 9.55
N ASN A 128 -0.73 5.38 10.63
CA ASN A 128 0.32 4.54 11.20
C ASN A 128 -0.12 3.64 12.37
N PHE A 129 -1.41 3.56 12.67
CA PHE A 129 -1.91 2.85 13.84
C PHE A 129 -3.17 2.04 13.54
N ASP A 130 -3.16 0.79 13.99
CA ASP A 130 -4.35 -0.04 14.07
C ASP A 130 -4.96 0.06 15.48
N PRO A 131 -6.11 0.71 15.63
CA PRO A 131 -6.69 0.93 16.95
C PRO A 131 -7.33 -0.32 17.58
N LYS A 132 -7.74 -1.29 16.73
CA LYS A 132 -8.36 -2.54 17.19
C LYS A 132 -7.31 -3.47 17.80
N LEU A 133 -6.22 -3.64 17.08
CA LEU A 133 -5.12 -4.52 17.49
C LEU A 133 -4.06 -3.79 18.33
N LYS A 134 -4.13 -2.45 18.39
CA LYS A 134 -3.13 -1.59 19.04
C LYS A 134 -1.72 -1.77 18.49
N LEU A 135 -1.65 -1.90 17.16
CA LEU A 135 -0.39 -2.13 16.44
C LEU A 135 0.05 -0.86 15.71
N TRP A 136 1.35 -0.69 15.58
CA TRP A 136 2.01 0.38 14.84
C TRP A 136 2.39 -0.10 13.44
N ARG A 137 1.81 0.50 12.38
CA ARG A 137 2.18 0.22 11.00
C ARG A 137 3.57 0.76 10.72
N ARG A 138 4.43 -0.09 10.16
CA ARG A 138 5.83 0.21 9.91
C ARG A 138 6.22 0.09 8.43
N VAL A 139 5.72 -0.92 7.75
CA VAL A 139 6.19 -1.28 6.41
C VAL A 139 5.01 -1.60 5.50
N ASN A 140 5.12 -1.18 4.25
CA ASN A 140 4.20 -1.51 3.17
C ASN A 140 4.93 -2.39 2.14
N LEU A 141 4.28 -3.47 1.73
CA LEU A 141 4.64 -4.32 0.61
C LEU A 141 3.56 -4.19 -0.46
N LEU A 142 3.94 -3.79 -1.67
CA LEU A 142 3.08 -3.85 -2.86
C LEU A 142 3.68 -4.82 -3.86
N VAL A 143 2.89 -5.71 -4.43
CA VAL A 143 3.27 -6.61 -5.51
C VAL A 143 2.38 -6.33 -6.72
N TYR A 144 2.98 -5.89 -7.81
CA TYR A 144 2.26 -5.58 -9.05
C TYR A 144 2.13 -6.79 -9.95
N LEU A 145 1.00 -6.88 -10.65
CA LEU A 145 0.62 -8.06 -11.45
C LEU A 145 0.14 -7.67 -12.86
N ASN A 146 0.82 -6.72 -13.51
CA ASN A 146 0.47 -6.22 -14.84
C ASN A 146 1.50 -6.69 -15.87
N ARG A 147 1.18 -7.69 -16.68
CA ARG A 147 2.11 -8.28 -17.67
C ARG A 147 2.64 -7.28 -18.68
N HIS A 148 1.77 -6.36 -19.07
CA HIS A 148 2.13 -5.25 -19.94
C HIS A 148 1.78 -3.95 -19.23
N TRP A 149 2.70 -2.99 -19.27
CA TRP A 149 2.45 -1.64 -18.78
C TRP A 149 3.23 -0.64 -19.62
N ASP A 150 2.52 0.19 -20.35
CA ASP A 150 3.12 1.27 -21.11
C ASP A 150 3.43 2.46 -20.20
N GLU A 151 4.60 3.06 -20.37
CA GLU A 151 5.01 4.27 -19.65
C GLU A 151 3.99 5.41 -19.81
N ALA A 152 3.40 5.53 -21.00
CA ALA A 152 2.41 6.54 -21.32
C ALA A 152 1.09 6.36 -20.56
N TRP A 153 0.81 5.18 -20.01
CA TRP A 153 -0.39 4.94 -19.20
C TRP A 153 -0.33 5.61 -17.83
N GLY A 154 0.84 6.04 -17.39
CA GLY A 154 1.05 6.60 -16.07
C GLY A 154 0.93 5.56 -14.95
N GLY A 155 0.37 5.93 -13.79
CA GLY A 155 0.11 4.99 -12.69
C GLY A 155 1.33 4.47 -11.96
N HIS A 156 2.51 5.03 -12.22
CA HIS A 156 3.71 4.77 -11.43
C HIS A 156 3.46 5.14 -9.98
N LEU A 157 3.89 4.30 -9.04
CA LEU A 157 3.96 4.71 -7.66
C LEU A 157 5.00 5.82 -7.55
N GLU A 158 4.58 6.98 -7.13
CA GLU A 158 5.45 8.11 -6.81
C GLU A 158 5.73 8.11 -5.31
N ILE A 159 7.01 8.16 -4.94
CA ILE A 159 7.46 8.44 -3.58
C ILE A 159 8.06 9.85 -3.60
N TRP A 160 7.55 10.70 -2.75
CA TRP A 160 7.92 12.13 -2.69
C TRP A 160 8.82 12.42 -1.51
N ASP A 161 9.59 13.51 -1.59
CA ASP A 161 10.25 14.05 -0.43
C ASP A 161 9.22 14.58 0.61
N PRO A 162 9.54 14.58 1.91
CA PRO A 162 8.59 14.99 2.96
C PRO A 162 8.04 16.40 2.77
N GLN A 163 8.79 17.29 2.12
CA GLN A 163 8.40 18.67 1.84
C GLN A 163 7.55 18.81 0.58
N MET A 164 7.29 17.71 -0.15
CA MET A 164 6.52 17.71 -1.40
C MET A 164 7.10 18.62 -2.49
N THR A 165 8.42 18.72 -2.57
CA THR A 165 9.11 19.57 -3.57
C THR A 165 9.46 18.79 -4.84
N LYS A 166 9.75 17.49 -4.70
CA LYS A 166 10.14 16.61 -5.82
C LYS A 166 9.73 15.16 -5.60
N VAL A 167 9.51 14.47 -6.69
CA VAL A 167 9.41 13.00 -6.70
C VAL A 167 10.81 12.43 -6.54
N LEU A 168 11.00 11.62 -5.52
CA LEU A 168 12.27 10.93 -5.28
C LEU A 168 12.38 9.66 -6.11
N HIS A 169 11.28 8.89 -6.17
CA HIS A 169 11.25 7.63 -6.90
C HIS A 169 9.94 7.45 -7.66
N ARG A 170 10.03 6.84 -8.84
CA ARG A 170 8.90 6.37 -9.63
C ARG A 170 9.06 4.88 -9.88
N VAL A 171 8.07 4.10 -9.48
CA VAL A 171 8.07 2.66 -9.63
C VAL A 171 6.94 2.25 -10.59
N ALA A 172 7.31 1.76 -11.76
CA ALA A 172 6.36 1.23 -12.73
C ALA A 172 5.68 -0.01 -12.18
N PRO A 173 4.34 -0.16 -12.32
CA PRO A 173 3.59 -1.28 -11.78
C PRO A 173 3.72 -2.54 -12.66
N MET A 174 4.94 -2.99 -12.91
CA MET A 174 5.26 -4.13 -13.78
C MET A 174 4.89 -5.47 -13.14
N HIS A 175 4.66 -6.47 -13.98
CA HIS A 175 4.37 -7.83 -13.53
C HIS A 175 5.48 -8.39 -12.63
N ASN A 176 5.06 -8.98 -11.52
CA ASN A 176 5.94 -9.62 -10.53
C ASN A 176 7.00 -8.68 -9.93
N ARG A 177 6.73 -7.36 -9.97
CA ARG A 177 7.54 -6.35 -9.28
C ARG A 177 6.95 -6.07 -7.93
N ALA A 178 7.78 -6.16 -6.89
CA ALA A 178 7.42 -5.72 -5.55
C ALA A 178 8.16 -4.43 -5.17
N ILE A 179 7.55 -3.65 -4.31
CA ILE A 179 8.23 -2.59 -3.56
C ILE A 179 7.93 -2.77 -2.09
N ILE A 180 8.97 -2.67 -1.27
CA ILE A 180 8.89 -2.65 0.19
C ILE A 180 9.40 -1.30 0.65
N PHE A 181 8.63 -0.57 1.45
CA PHE A 181 9.00 0.78 1.91
C PHE A 181 8.44 1.08 3.29
N LEU A 182 9.12 1.96 4.03
CA LEU A 182 8.63 2.46 5.32
C LEU A 182 7.37 3.30 5.12
N THR A 183 6.42 3.15 6.06
CA THR A 183 5.22 3.98 6.15
C THR A 183 5.30 4.85 7.39
N ASP A 184 5.89 6.02 7.25
CA ASP A 184 6.01 7.05 8.27
C ASP A 184 5.58 8.43 7.74
N GLU A 185 5.75 9.47 8.53
CA GLU A 185 5.40 10.83 8.13
C GLU A 185 6.29 11.36 6.99
N ASP A 186 7.43 10.73 6.74
CA ASP A 186 8.42 11.10 5.75
C ASP A 186 8.30 10.32 4.43
N SER A 187 7.23 9.52 4.28
CA SER A 187 7.00 8.69 3.10
C SER A 187 5.70 9.03 2.33
N PRO A 188 5.49 10.30 1.88
CA PRO A 188 4.35 10.65 1.06
C PRO A 188 4.41 9.89 -0.26
N HIS A 189 3.31 9.20 -0.62
CA HIS A 189 3.27 8.39 -1.83
C HIS A 189 1.87 8.37 -2.46
N GLY A 190 1.82 8.05 -3.75
CA GLY A 190 0.57 7.96 -4.50
C GLY A 190 0.83 7.68 -5.97
N TYR A 191 -0.21 7.71 -6.80
CA TYR A 191 -0.08 7.63 -8.24
C TYR A 191 -1.09 8.52 -8.96
N LYS A 192 -0.67 9.10 -10.09
CA LYS A 192 -1.52 9.94 -10.93
C LYS A 192 -2.57 9.11 -11.66
N ALA A 193 -3.62 9.78 -12.13
CA ALA A 193 -4.65 9.15 -12.93
C ALA A 193 -4.05 8.40 -14.11
N ILE A 194 -4.49 7.13 -14.25
CA ILE A 194 -4.04 6.27 -15.35
C ILE A 194 -4.90 6.48 -16.59
N SER A 195 -4.24 6.37 -17.76
CA SER A 195 -4.90 6.40 -19.05
C SER A 195 -4.58 5.10 -19.79
N ILE A 196 -5.42 4.10 -19.58
CA ILE A 196 -5.22 2.74 -20.07
C ILE A 196 -6.33 2.33 -21.03
N PRO A 197 -6.09 1.38 -21.95
CA PRO A 197 -7.12 0.83 -22.83
C PRO A 197 -8.27 0.20 -22.04
N GLU A 198 -9.42 0.13 -22.71
CA GLU A 198 -10.58 -0.60 -22.18
C GLU A 198 -10.22 -2.07 -21.94
N GLY A 199 -10.68 -2.62 -20.83
CA GLY A 199 -10.36 -4.00 -20.41
C GLY A 199 -9.06 -4.13 -19.61
N GLU A 200 -8.16 -3.15 -19.67
CA GLU A 200 -6.96 -3.15 -18.85
C GLU A 200 -7.21 -2.59 -17.46
N SER A 201 -6.36 -2.97 -16.51
CA SER A 201 -6.42 -2.46 -15.14
C SER A 201 -5.06 -2.53 -14.45
N ARG A 202 -4.81 -1.62 -13.53
CA ARG A 202 -3.66 -1.62 -12.65
C ARG A 202 -3.92 -2.51 -11.44
N LYS A 203 -3.30 -3.68 -11.43
CA LYS A 203 -3.48 -4.74 -10.43
C LYS A 203 -2.33 -4.75 -9.45
N SER A 204 -2.63 -4.85 -8.16
CA SER A 204 -1.64 -5.09 -7.13
C SER A 204 -2.21 -5.88 -5.95
N PHE A 205 -1.37 -6.67 -5.34
CA PHE A 205 -1.55 -7.27 -4.03
C PHE A 205 -0.77 -6.42 -3.04
N TYR A 206 -1.34 -6.11 -1.87
CA TYR A 206 -0.66 -5.35 -0.83
C TYR A 206 -0.65 -6.10 0.50
N ALA A 207 0.38 -5.83 1.30
CA ALA A 207 0.44 -6.23 2.70
C ALA A 207 1.09 -5.13 3.54
N TYR A 208 0.58 -4.96 4.76
CA TYR A 208 1.13 -4.04 5.75
C TYR A 208 1.72 -4.82 6.91
N TYR A 209 2.89 -4.37 7.36
CA TYR A 209 3.58 -4.97 8.49
C TYR A 209 3.60 -4.01 9.66
N PHE A 210 3.34 -4.56 10.82
CA PHE A 210 3.13 -3.85 12.07
C PHE A 210 4.07 -4.40 13.15
N THR A 211 4.38 -3.54 14.12
CA THR A 211 4.97 -3.92 15.41
C THR A 211 3.99 -3.63 16.53
N GLU A 212 4.25 -4.13 17.73
CA GLU A 212 3.64 -3.57 18.92
C GLU A 212 4.04 -2.09 19.06
N VAL A 213 3.18 -1.34 19.76
CA VAL A 213 3.48 0.06 20.10
C VAL A 213 4.59 0.07 21.13
N SER A 214 5.63 0.84 20.86
CA SER A 214 6.80 0.99 21.74
C SER A 214 7.05 2.46 22.08
N ASP A 215 8.03 2.70 22.93
CA ASP A 215 8.50 4.04 23.25
C ASP A 215 8.86 4.83 21.98
N GLY A 216 8.45 6.08 21.94
CA GLY A 216 8.62 6.93 20.76
C GLY A 216 7.49 6.87 19.73
N PHE A 217 6.49 6.02 19.92
CA PHE A 217 5.30 6.02 19.05
C PHE A 217 4.59 7.39 19.08
N LYS A 218 4.35 7.93 17.90
CA LYS A 218 3.49 9.10 17.70
C LYS A 218 2.40 8.74 16.69
N TYR A 219 1.15 8.89 17.12
CA TYR A 219 0.02 8.67 16.22
C TYR A 219 0.02 9.67 15.08
N SER A 220 -0.04 9.16 13.85
CA SER A 220 -0.28 9.92 12.63
C SER A 220 -1.51 9.38 11.91
N ASP A 221 -2.43 10.28 11.58
CA ASP A 221 -3.61 9.93 10.77
C ASP A 221 -3.26 9.97 9.28
N SER A 222 -4.03 9.23 8.46
CA SER A 222 -3.88 9.37 7.02
C SER A 222 -4.16 10.80 6.57
N LYS A 223 -3.33 11.32 5.66
CA LYS A 223 -3.44 12.69 5.17
C LYS A 223 -3.15 12.73 3.68
N PHE A 224 -4.10 13.26 2.91
CA PHE A 224 -3.85 13.58 1.51
C PHE A 224 -3.12 14.91 1.36
N ILE A 225 -2.19 14.95 0.42
CA ILE A 225 -1.34 16.11 0.14
C ILE A 225 -1.45 16.41 -1.35
N ALA A 226 -1.84 17.63 -1.70
CA ALA A 226 -1.90 18.05 -3.09
C ALA A 226 -0.49 18.15 -3.70
N ARG A 227 -0.34 17.74 -4.95
CA ARG A 227 0.94 17.88 -5.68
C ARG A 227 1.23 19.34 -6.00
N PRO A 228 2.50 19.74 -6.14
CA PRO A 228 2.86 21.10 -6.54
C PRO A 228 2.28 21.52 -7.90
N ASP A 229 2.15 20.57 -8.83
CA ASP A 229 1.62 20.75 -10.18
C ASP A 229 0.08 20.63 -10.28
N ASP A 230 -0.61 20.35 -9.19
CA ASP A 230 -2.07 20.39 -9.14
C ASP A 230 -2.60 21.82 -9.33
N SER A 231 -3.78 21.96 -9.94
CA SER A 231 -4.43 23.26 -10.04
C SER A 231 -4.68 23.90 -8.67
N LEU A 232 -4.68 25.22 -8.61
CA LEU A 232 -4.92 25.95 -7.36
C LEU A 232 -6.26 25.53 -6.72
N ALA A 233 -7.30 25.33 -7.53
CA ALA A 233 -8.59 24.86 -7.05
C ALA A 233 -8.50 23.48 -6.37
N ARG A 234 -7.76 22.51 -6.98
CA ARG A 234 -7.57 21.18 -6.41
C ARG A 234 -6.76 21.25 -5.12
N ARG A 235 -5.69 22.02 -5.09
CA ARG A 235 -4.84 22.22 -3.89
C ARG A 235 -5.67 22.79 -2.74
N THR A 236 -6.48 23.82 -3.00
CA THR A 236 -7.36 24.43 -2.01
C THR A 236 -8.41 23.43 -1.53
N ALA A 237 -9.07 22.71 -2.44
CA ALA A 237 -10.10 21.72 -2.08
C ALA A 237 -9.52 20.59 -1.20
N THR A 238 -8.35 20.06 -1.53
CA THR A 238 -7.67 19.05 -0.71
C THR A 238 -7.32 19.59 0.67
N SER A 239 -6.77 20.81 0.75
CA SER A 239 -6.39 21.44 2.02
C SER A 239 -7.63 21.69 2.91
N VAL A 240 -8.72 22.19 2.35
CA VAL A 240 -9.99 22.42 3.08
C VAL A 240 -10.55 21.09 3.58
N LYS A 241 -10.57 20.05 2.74
CA LYS A 241 -11.05 18.71 3.13
C LYS A 241 -10.25 18.15 4.31
N GLU A 242 -8.92 18.21 4.25
CA GLU A 242 -8.06 17.70 5.34
C GLU A 242 -8.21 18.53 6.62
N TRP A 243 -8.30 19.84 6.50
CA TRP A 243 -8.55 20.74 7.63
C TRP A 243 -9.91 20.46 8.33
N THR A 244 -10.98 20.28 7.54
CA THR A 244 -12.30 19.95 8.08
C THR A 244 -12.31 18.59 8.75
N LYS A 245 -11.64 17.57 8.15
CA LYS A 245 -11.47 16.24 8.74
C LYS A 245 -10.78 16.32 10.12
N ILE A 246 -9.69 17.05 10.21
CA ILE A 246 -8.94 17.21 11.48
C ILE A 246 -9.79 17.91 12.54
N ARG A 247 -10.51 18.97 12.17
CA ARG A 247 -11.39 19.67 13.11
C ARG A 247 -12.56 18.81 13.57
N ALA A 248 -13.22 18.10 12.65
CA ALA A 248 -14.31 17.18 13.00
C ALA A 248 -13.83 16.09 14.00
N LYS A 249 -12.65 15.51 13.75
CA LYS A 249 -12.06 14.55 14.68
C LYS A 249 -11.79 15.12 16.06
N ARG A 250 -11.25 16.34 16.15
CA ARG A 250 -11.00 17.00 17.43
C ARG A 250 -12.29 17.24 18.22
N VAL A 251 -13.35 17.70 17.55
CA VAL A 251 -14.66 17.94 18.19
C VAL A 251 -15.25 16.61 18.67
N LEU A 252 -15.24 15.56 17.86
CA LEU A 252 -15.79 14.26 18.22
C LEU A 252 -15.02 13.63 19.38
N ASN A 253 -13.69 13.73 19.38
CA ASN A 253 -12.86 13.27 20.50
C ASN A 253 -13.17 14.05 21.78
N ALA A 254 -13.39 15.36 21.71
CA ALA A 254 -13.77 16.19 22.86
C ALA A 254 -15.16 15.83 23.40
N LEU A 255 -16.06 15.33 22.56
CA LEU A 255 -17.38 14.82 22.93
C LEU A 255 -17.36 13.36 23.41
N GLY A 256 -16.18 12.74 23.53
CA GLY A 256 -16.03 11.34 23.96
C GLY A 256 -16.42 10.30 22.90
N VAL A 257 -16.74 10.74 21.69
CA VAL A 257 -17.01 9.83 20.56
C VAL A 257 -15.67 9.34 20.02
N LYS A 258 -15.32 8.09 20.32
CA LYS A 258 -14.13 7.47 19.73
C LYS A 258 -14.36 7.26 18.24
N MET A 259 -13.68 8.04 17.40
CA MET A 259 -13.77 7.98 15.93
C MET A 259 -13.33 6.65 15.31
N LEU A 260 -12.90 5.70 16.12
CA LEU A 260 -12.54 4.35 15.75
C LEU A 260 -13.71 3.58 15.09
N ASP A 261 -14.96 3.93 15.45
CA ASP A 261 -16.15 3.23 14.95
C ASP A 261 -16.60 3.64 13.54
N PHE A 262 -16.16 4.79 13.04
CA PHE A 262 -16.63 5.30 11.74
C PHE A 262 -15.89 4.69 10.53
N GLN A 263 -14.65 4.27 10.70
CA GLN A 263 -13.93 3.56 9.65
C GLN A 263 -14.28 2.07 9.58
N ASP A 264 -14.77 1.50 10.70
CA ASP A 264 -15.12 0.08 10.80
C ASP A 264 -16.44 -0.29 10.09
N LYS A 265 -17.39 0.64 9.92
CA LYS A 265 -18.71 0.32 9.31
C LYS A 265 -18.63 -0.06 7.82
N ASN A 266 -17.52 0.22 7.14
CA ASN A 266 -17.29 -0.18 5.74
C ASN A 266 -16.22 -1.28 5.60
N ARG A 267 -15.83 -1.93 6.70
CA ARG A 267 -14.76 -2.94 6.74
C ARG A 267 -15.26 -4.37 7.01
N PHE A 268 -16.59 -4.54 7.12
CA PHE A 268 -17.23 -5.85 7.29
C PHE A 268 -18.17 -6.16 6.13
#